data_3300dc75086e54aa871cfb70aa97f9af
#
_entry.id   3300dc75086e54aa871cfb70aa97f9af
#
_cell.length_a   1.000
_cell.length_b   1.000
_cell.length_c   1.000
_cell.angle_alpha   90.00
_cell.angle_beta   90.00
_cell.angle_gamma   90.00
#
_symmetry.space_group_name_H-M   'P 1'
#
loop_
_entity.id
_entity.type
_entity.pdbx_description
1 polymer ?
#
loop_
_entity_poly.entity_id
_entity_poly.type
_entity_poly.pdbx_seq_one_letter_code
_entity_poly.pdbx_strand_id
1 'polypeptide(L)'
;LGMSYDKPAKHMREYLSVLMPLARGETANFAGEEYKVQGLALDIPEATPMPVVVAALGPVMLKIARELADGTNTWMVGPKTMASHIAPAIGPDATIVGGVPIVLTNNIDQAKEQIAKDLVIYGQLPSYRAMLDREGAGGPADIAIVGDENTLRGEIKRFEDAGVTDFNAAIVATEDGAFERTLEFLSSMK
;
A
#
# COMPACT_ATOMS: atom_id res chain seq x y z
N LEU A 1 4.26 12.21 19.23
CA LEU A 1 3.38 13.29 18.78
C LEU A 1 2.26 13.60 19.78
N GLY A 2 2.05 12.80 20.83
CA GLY A 2 1.05 13.04 21.87
C GLY A 2 -0.43 12.88 21.44
N MET A 3 -0.67 12.34 20.25
CA MET A 3 -2.03 12.11 19.74
C MET A 3 -2.53 10.73 20.18
N SER A 4 -3.82 10.63 20.55
CA SER A 4 -4.45 9.33 20.85
C SER A 4 -4.60 8.49 19.58
N TYR A 5 -4.48 7.18 19.73
CA TYR A 5 -4.73 6.18 18.69
C TYR A 5 -5.94 5.29 19.03
N ASP A 6 -6.79 5.72 19.98
CA ASP A 6 -7.86 4.86 20.53
C ASP A 6 -9.00 4.58 19.53
N LYS A 7 -9.25 5.48 18.58
CA LYS A 7 -10.35 5.37 17.61
C LYS A 7 -9.85 5.66 16.18
N PRO A 8 -8.92 4.87 15.62
CA PRO A 8 -8.26 5.20 14.37
C PRO A 8 -9.22 5.32 13.17
N ALA A 9 -10.27 4.52 13.13
CA ALA A 9 -11.27 4.57 12.06
C ALA A 9 -12.09 5.87 12.08
N LYS A 10 -12.49 6.33 13.25
CA LYS A 10 -13.19 7.61 13.43
C LYS A 10 -12.28 8.77 13.05
N HIS A 11 -11.06 8.76 13.59
CA HIS A 11 -10.05 9.77 13.31
C HIS A 11 -9.78 9.88 11.80
N MET A 12 -9.57 8.75 11.11
CA MET A 12 -9.35 8.73 9.66
C MET A 12 -10.55 9.27 8.89
N ARG A 13 -11.78 8.91 9.28
CA ARG A 13 -12.99 9.41 8.62
C ARG A 13 -13.10 10.93 8.74
N GLU A 14 -12.90 11.49 9.93
CA GLU A 14 -12.94 12.93 10.15
C GLU A 14 -11.80 13.65 9.44
N TYR A 15 -10.59 13.07 9.46
CA TYR A 15 -9.43 13.58 8.74
C TYR A 15 -9.70 13.69 7.23
N LEU A 16 -10.19 12.62 6.60
CA LEU A 16 -10.51 12.62 5.17
C LEU A 16 -11.65 13.59 4.83
N SER A 17 -12.63 13.78 5.73
CA SER A 17 -13.69 14.76 5.53
C SER A 17 -13.17 16.22 5.45
N VAL A 18 -12.00 16.47 6.03
CA VAL A 18 -11.30 17.75 5.92
C VAL A 18 -10.32 17.75 4.74
N LEU A 19 -9.55 16.67 4.58
CA LEU A 19 -8.48 16.61 3.57
C LEU A 19 -9.03 16.59 2.14
N MET A 20 -10.09 15.82 1.87
CA MET A 20 -10.56 15.61 0.50
C MET A 20 -11.06 16.88 -0.19
N PRO A 21 -11.87 17.75 0.44
CA PRO A 21 -12.18 19.05 -0.13
C PRO A 21 -10.93 19.87 -0.45
N LEU A 22 -9.97 19.92 0.46
CA LEU A 22 -8.72 20.66 0.27
C LEU A 22 -7.87 20.11 -0.89
N ALA A 23 -7.76 18.80 -1.01
CA ALA A 23 -7.03 18.13 -2.10
C ALA A 23 -7.68 18.39 -3.48
N ARG A 24 -8.96 18.73 -3.50
CA ARG A 24 -9.73 19.10 -4.70
C ARG A 24 -9.76 20.60 -4.98
N GLY A 25 -9.08 21.41 -4.17
CA GLY A 25 -9.10 22.87 -4.28
C GLY A 25 -10.38 23.53 -3.75
N GLU A 26 -11.14 22.81 -2.94
CA GLU A 26 -12.39 23.28 -2.34
C GLU A 26 -12.17 23.81 -0.92
N THR A 27 -13.15 24.53 -0.39
CA THR A 27 -13.14 25.00 1.01
C THR A 27 -13.69 23.91 1.93
N ALA A 28 -12.91 23.55 2.94
CA ALA A 28 -13.33 22.58 3.95
C ALA A 28 -14.11 23.26 5.09
N ASN A 29 -15.27 22.68 5.42
CA ASN A 29 -16.08 23.00 6.60
C ASN A 29 -16.48 21.69 7.27
N PHE A 30 -16.02 21.46 8.48
CA PHE A 30 -16.28 20.22 9.21
C PHE A 30 -16.32 20.45 10.71
N ALA A 31 -17.29 19.86 11.40
CA ALA A 31 -17.46 19.95 12.84
C ALA A 31 -17.61 18.55 13.47
N GLY A 32 -16.47 17.89 13.66
CA GLY A 32 -16.38 16.58 14.31
C GLY A 32 -15.93 16.66 15.77
N GLU A 33 -15.61 15.51 16.33
CA GLU A 33 -15.02 15.41 17.68
C GLU A 33 -13.50 15.60 17.64
N GLU A 34 -12.81 15.02 16.63
CA GLU A 34 -11.35 15.04 16.45
C GLU A 34 -10.91 16.28 15.65
N TYR A 35 -11.69 16.68 14.64
CA TYR A 35 -11.41 17.83 13.79
C TYR A 35 -12.55 18.82 13.76
N LYS A 36 -12.20 20.12 13.82
CA LYS A 36 -13.14 21.23 13.64
C LYS A 36 -12.49 22.29 12.77
N VAL A 37 -13.04 22.53 11.60
CA VAL A 37 -12.55 23.53 10.66
C VAL A 37 -13.72 24.30 10.07
N GLN A 38 -13.53 25.60 9.82
CA GLN A 38 -14.52 26.46 9.19
C GLN A 38 -13.82 27.40 8.20
N GLY A 39 -14.25 27.34 6.93
CA GLY A 39 -13.71 28.19 5.89
C GLY A 39 -12.24 27.92 5.57
N LEU A 40 -11.72 26.71 5.86
CA LEU A 40 -10.34 26.37 5.55
C LEU A 40 -10.18 26.12 4.05
N ALA A 41 -9.31 26.86 3.41
CA ALA A 41 -8.95 26.70 2.00
C ALA A 41 -7.43 26.75 1.82
N LEU A 42 -6.94 26.13 0.77
CA LEU A 42 -5.55 26.22 0.35
C LEU A 42 -5.45 27.18 -0.83
N ASP A 43 -4.60 28.18 -0.72
CA ASP A 43 -4.26 29.09 -1.83
C ASP A 43 -2.95 28.61 -2.48
N ILE A 44 -3.08 27.70 -3.43
CA ILE A 44 -1.96 27.15 -4.18
C ILE A 44 -2.22 27.44 -5.66
N PRO A 45 -1.56 28.48 -6.23
CA PRO A 45 -1.76 28.84 -7.63
C PRO A 45 -1.49 27.65 -8.57
N GLU A 46 -2.35 27.48 -9.55
CA GLU A 46 -2.24 26.42 -10.59
C GLU A 46 -2.30 24.98 -10.06
N ALA A 47 -2.69 24.76 -8.81
CA ALA A 47 -2.87 23.42 -8.27
C ALA A 47 -3.98 22.68 -9.01
N THR A 48 -3.71 21.43 -9.37
CA THR A 48 -4.71 20.48 -9.87
C THR A 48 -5.21 19.59 -8.74
N PRO A 49 -6.44 19.04 -8.81
CA PRO A 49 -6.92 18.07 -7.85
C PRO A 49 -5.92 16.90 -7.68
N MET A 50 -5.60 16.58 -6.44
CA MET A 50 -4.63 15.53 -6.10
C MET A 50 -5.38 14.29 -5.62
N PRO A 51 -5.15 13.10 -6.21
CA PRO A 51 -5.71 11.86 -5.71
C PRO A 51 -5.12 11.50 -4.34
N VAL A 52 -5.97 10.95 -3.47
CA VAL A 52 -5.61 10.55 -2.11
C VAL A 52 -5.88 9.07 -1.93
N VAL A 53 -4.86 8.29 -1.59
CA VAL A 53 -4.99 6.87 -1.24
C VAL A 53 -4.72 6.65 0.24
N VAL A 54 -5.48 5.76 0.87
CA VAL A 54 -5.39 5.47 2.31
C VAL A 54 -4.67 4.17 2.54
N ALA A 55 -3.71 4.15 3.47
CA ALA A 55 -3.09 2.90 3.93
C ALA A 55 -4.15 2.06 4.68
N ALA A 56 -4.70 1.04 4.02
CA ALA A 56 -5.79 0.23 4.55
C ALA A 56 -5.63 -1.25 4.22
N LEU A 57 -5.80 -2.10 5.25
CA LEU A 57 -5.76 -3.56 5.13
C LEU A 57 -7.03 -4.21 5.69
N GLY A 58 -7.53 -3.71 6.81
CA GLY A 58 -8.72 -4.25 7.47
C GLY A 58 -10.04 -3.71 6.87
N PRO A 59 -11.15 -4.46 7.02
CA PRO A 59 -12.42 -4.16 6.35
C PRO A 59 -12.99 -2.78 6.71
N VAL A 60 -12.82 -2.31 7.93
CA VAL A 60 -13.32 -0.99 8.37
C VAL A 60 -12.57 0.14 7.66
N MET A 61 -11.23 0.04 7.60
CA MET A 61 -10.41 1.07 6.96
C MET A 61 -10.56 1.03 5.43
N LEU A 62 -10.67 -0.15 4.82
CA LEU A 62 -10.97 -0.31 3.39
C LEU A 62 -12.33 0.30 3.02
N LYS A 63 -13.35 0.13 3.88
CA LYS A 63 -14.65 0.80 3.69
C LYS A 63 -14.51 2.32 3.73
N ILE A 64 -13.73 2.87 4.66
CA ILE A 64 -13.47 4.32 4.74
C ILE A 64 -12.75 4.81 3.49
N ALA A 65 -11.73 4.08 3.03
CA ALA A 65 -11.00 4.42 1.82
C ALA A 65 -11.94 4.44 0.59
N ARG A 66 -12.79 3.41 0.43
CA ARG A 66 -13.79 3.34 -0.64
C ARG A 66 -14.79 4.50 -0.62
N GLU A 67 -15.25 4.92 0.57
CA GLU A 67 -16.28 5.94 0.72
C GLU A 67 -15.75 7.37 0.60
N LEU A 68 -14.51 7.61 1.00
CA LEU A 68 -13.98 8.96 1.22
C LEU A 68 -12.67 9.28 0.51
N ALA A 69 -12.02 8.31 -0.13
CA ALA A 69 -10.74 8.52 -0.80
C ALA A 69 -10.77 7.96 -2.23
N ASP A 70 -9.67 8.10 -2.96
CA ASP A 70 -9.56 7.66 -4.36
C ASP A 70 -9.01 6.23 -4.47
N GLY A 71 -8.63 5.63 -3.33
CA GLY A 71 -8.10 4.27 -3.32
C GLY A 71 -7.41 3.85 -2.04
N THR A 72 -6.63 2.78 -2.14
CA THR A 72 -5.86 2.22 -1.02
C THR A 72 -4.41 1.98 -1.39
N ASN A 73 -3.52 2.18 -0.41
CA ASN A 73 -2.12 1.77 -0.49
C ASN A 73 -1.91 0.61 0.49
N THR A 74 -1.44 -0.51 -0.03
CA THR A 74 -1.18 -1.72 0.75
C THR A 74 0.31 -2.02 0.85
N TRP A 75 0.69 -2.67 1.94
CA TRP A 75 2.03 -3.18 2.17
C TRP A 75 1.96 -4.62 2.67
N MET A 76 2.83 -5.49 2.21
CA MET A 76 2.91 -6.89 2.63
C MET A 76 1.62 -7.69 2.39
N VAL A 77 0.98 -7.48 1.24
CA VAL A 77 -0.22 -8.22 0.81
C VAL A 77 0.08 -8.93 -0.49
N GLY A 78 -0.07 -10.25 -0.52
CA GLY A 78 0.15 -11.06 -1.72
C GLY A 78 -1.03 -11.04 -2.71
N PRO A 79 -0.84 -11.52 -3.96
CA PRO A 79 -1.82 -11.40 -5.03
C PRO A 79 -3.14 -12.14 -4.76
N LYS A 80 -3.12 -13.27 -4.07
CA LYS A 80 -4.35 -13.99 -3.68
C LYS A 80 -5.21 -13.16 -2.73
N THR A 81 -4.59 -12.49 -1.77
CA THR A 81 -5.27 -11.62 -0.80
C THR A 81 -5.74 -10.32 -1.47
N MET A 82 -4.97 -9.79 -2.42
CA MET A 82 -5.41 -8.68 -3.27
C MET A 82 -6.71 -9.01 -3.98
N ALA A 83 -6.75 -10.11 -4.72
CA ALA A 83 -7.92 -10.52 -5.51
C ALA A 83 -9.14 -10.87 -4.64
N SER A 84 -8.94 -11.52 -3.47
CA SER A 84 -10.04 -12.04 -2.66
C SER A 84 -10.53 -11.12 -1.56
N HIS A 85 -9.74 -10.11 -1.16
CA HIS A 85 -10.06 -9.24 -0.02
C HIS A 85 -9.95 -7.76 -0.33
N ILE A 86 -8.83 -7.29 -0.90
CA ILE A 86 -8.59 -5.86 -1.09
C ILE A 86 -9.42 -5.32 -2.26
N ALA A 87 -9.25 -5.85 -3.47
CA ALA A 87 -9.92 -5.36 -4.66
C ALA A 87 -11.46 -5.39 -4.56
N PRO A 88 -12.10 -6.47 -4.06
CA PRO A 88 -13.55 -6.46 -3.87
C PRO A 88 -14.04 -5.45 -2.83
N ALA A 89 -13.23 -5.16 -1.79
CA ALA A 89 -13.61 -4.24 -0.73
C ALA A 89 -13.52 -2.77 -1.17
N ILE A 90 -12.51 -2.43 -1.97
CA ILE A 90 -12.28 -1.03 -2.41
C ILE A 90 -13.12 -0.68 -3.65
N GLY A 91 -13.37 -1.61 -4.54
CA GLY A 91 -14.16 -1.42 -5.76
C GLY A 91 -13.33 -1.27 -7.04
N PRO A 92 -13.99 -1.39 -8.22
CA PRO A 92 -13.29 -1.52 -9.50
C PRO A 92 -12.65 -0.23 -10.03
N ASP A 93 -13.14 0.93 -9.59
CA ASP A 93 -12.69 2.24 -10.11
C ASP A 93 -11.64 2.90 -9.20
N ALA A 94 -11.24 2.21 -8.13
CA ALA A 94 -10.31 2.76 -7.15
C ALA A 94 -8.85 2.48 -7.53
N THR A 95 -7.96 3.39 -7.16
CA THR A 95 -6.52 3.14 -7.18
C THR A 95 -6.14 2.12 -6.12
N ILE A 96 -5.46 1.05 -6.52
CA ILE A 96 -4.94 0.02 -5.63
C ILE A 96 -3.42 -0.03 -5.78
N VAL A 97 -2.72 0.57 -4.82
CA VAL A 97 -1.26 0.50 -4.76
C VAL A 97 -0.85 -0.77 -4.02
N GLY A 98 -0.19 -1.69 -4.70
CA GLY A 98 0.32 -2.94 -4.12
C GLY A 98 1.81 -2.86 -3.85
N GLY A 99 2.22 -2.90 -2.57
CA GLY A 99 3.62 -2.83 -2.14
C GLY A 99 4.14 -4.14 -1.57
N VAL A 100 5.24 -4.66 -2.13
CA VAL A 100 5.97 -5.82 -1.60
C VAL A 100 7.48 -5.68 -1.82
N PRO A 101 8.31 -6.37 -1.04
CA PRO A 101 9.75 -6.48 -1.30
C PRO A 101 10.01 -7.17 -2.63
N ILE A 102 10.98 -6.66 -3.39
CA ILE A 102 11.37 -7.23 -4.69
C ILE A 102 12.89 -7.17 -4.87
N VAL A 103 13.47 -8.21 -5.45
CA VAL A 103 14.89 -8.22 -5.82
C VAL A 103 15.16 -9.17 -6.99
N LEU A 104 15.89 -8.67 -7.98
CA LEU A 104 16.44 -9.45 -9.10
C LEU A 104 17.76 -10.10 -8.67
N THR A 105 17.76 -11.40 -8.43
CA THR A 105 18.93 -12.17 -7.97
C THR A 105 18.81 -13.64 -8.33
N ASN A 106 19.96 -14.30 -8.48
CA ASN A 106 20.05 -15.77 -8.55
C ASN A 106 20.26 -16.40 -7.16
N ASN A 107 20.55 -15.60 -6.13
CA ASN A 107 20.79 -16.06 -4.76
C ASN A 107 19.48 -16.04 -3.93
N ILE A 108 18.48 -16.83 -4.40
CA ILE A 108 17.11 -16.76 -3.88
C ILE A 108 17.04 -17.03 -2.37
N ASP A 109 17.71 -18.07 -1.89
CA ASP A 109 17.65 -18.47 -0.47
C ASP A 109 18.25 -17.39 0.43
N GLN A 110 19.41 -16.86 0.06
CA GLN A 110 20.06 -15.78 0.81
C GLN A 110 19.18 -14.53 0.84
N ALA A 111 18.58 -14.15 -0.29
CA ALA A 111 17.71 -12.99 -0.38
C ALA A 111 16.46 -13.16 0.51
N LYS A 112 15.83 -14.32 0.48
CA LYS A 112 14.67 -14.62 1.33
C LYS A 112 15.03 -14.64 2.82
N GLU A 113 16.18 -15.18 3.20
CA GLU A 113 16.66 -15.15 4.58
C GLU A 113 16.87 -13.73 5.07
N GLN A 114 17.50 -12.87 4.26
CA GLN A 114 17.71 -11.45 4.57
C GLN A 114 16.38 -10.72 4.73
N ILE A 115 15.44 -10.90 3.79
CA ILE A 115 14.10 -10.28 3.84
C ILE A 115 13.33 -10.75 5.08
N ALA A 116 13.37 -12.04 5.40
CA ALA A 116 12.71 -12.59 6.59
C ALA A 116 13.24 -11.95 7.88
N LYS A 117 14.55 -11.72 7.96
CA LYS A 117 15.21 -11.09 9.10
C LYS A 117 14.87 -9.60 9.21
N ASP A 118 15.00 -8.86 8.11
CA ASP A 118 14.84 -7.40 8.11
C ASP A 118 13.37 -6.99 8.33
N LEU A 119 12.44 -7.81 7.83
CA LEU A 119 11.01 -7.51 7.87
C LEU A 119 10.23 -8.36 8.89
N VAL A 120 10.91 -9.03 9.82
CA VAL A 120 10.31 -9.91 10.82
C VAL A 120 9.15 -9.27 11.59
N ILE A 121 9.22 -7.97 11.84
CA ILE A 121 8.18 -7.23 12.56
C ILE A 121 6.81 -7.32 11.88
N TYR A 122 6.75 -7.33 10.55
CA TYR A 122 5.50 -7.44 9.81
C TYR A 122 4.83 -8.80 9.95
N GLY A 123 5.58 -9.85 10.26
CA GLY A 123 5.01 -11.16 10.62
C GLY A 123 4.34 -11.19 12.00
N GLN A 124 4.60 -10.19 12.86
CA GLN A 124 4.14 -10.10 14.25
C GLN A 124 3.01 -9.08 14.44
N LEU A 125 2.93 -8.05 13.61
CA LEU A 125 1.90 -7.03 13.70
C LEU A 125 0.53 -7.59 13.26
N PRO A 126 -0.52 -7.51 14.08
CA PRO A 126 -1.81 -8.20 13.84
C PRO A 126 -2.43 -7.92 12.47
N SER A 127 -2.36 -6.68 11.98
CA SER A 127 -2.94 -6.29 10.69
C SER A 127 -2.22 -6.95 9.51
N TYR A 128 -0.89 -7.04 9.55
CA TYR A 128 -0.08 -7.69 8.53
C TYR A 128 -0.14 -9.22 8.65
N ARG A 129 -0.10 -9.75 9.88
CA ARG A 129 -0.27 -11.18 10.11
C ARG A 129 -1.58 -11.69 9.51
N ALA A 130 -2.67 -10.96 9.68
CA ALA A 130 -3.96 -11.31 9.08
C ALA A 130 -3.92 -11.36 7.54
N MET A 131 -3.13 -10.52 6.89
CA MET A 131 -2.96 -10.56 5.43
C MET A 131 -2.10 -11.75 4.99
N LEU A 132 -1.00 -12.00 5.69
CA LEU A 132 -0.14 -13.17 5.45
C LEU A 132 -0.91 -14.48 5.65
N ASP A 133 -1.75 -14.57 6.67
CA ASP A 133 -2.61 -15.76 6.92
C ASP A 133 -3.62 -15.99 5.79
N ARG A 134 -4.24 -14.92 5.26
CA ARG A 134 -5.14 -15.01 4.10
C ARG A 134 -4.41 -15.48 2.85
N GLU A 135 -3.19 -15.03 2.65
CA GLU A 135 -2.33 -15.46 1.55
C GLU A 135 -1.92 -16.93 1.69
N GLY A 136 -1.80 -17.42 2.91
CA GLY A 136 -1.24 -18.72 3.26
C GLY A 136 0.29 -18.67 3.41
N ALA A 137 0.82 -17.46 3.69
CA ALA A 137 2.24 -17.20 3.86
C ALA A 137 2.68 -17.35 5.32
N GLY A 138 3.82 -17.99 5.56
CA GLY A 138 4.44 -18.12 6.88
C GLY A 138 5.01 -16.80 7.39
N GLY A 139 5.54 -15.97 6.47
CA GLY A 139 6.16 -14.69 6.80
C GLY A 139 6.36 -13.76 5.62
N PRO A 140 7.00 -12.59 5.84
CA PRO A 140 7.26 -11.58 4.82
C PRO A 140 8.00 -12.08 3.58
N ALA A 141 8.95 -12.98 3.76
CA ALA A 141 9.76 -13.52 2.65
C ALA A 141 8.94 -14.37 1.67
N ASP A 142 7.78 -14.92 2.10
CA ASP A 142 6.95 -15.76 1.25
C ASP A 142 6.13 -14.96 0.23
N ILE A 143 5.93 -13.66 0.49
CA ILE A 143 5.24 -12.75 -0.42
C ILE A 143 6.21 -11.82 -1.15
N ALA A 144 7.49 -11.87 -0.82
CA ALA A 144 8.52 -11.13 -1.53
C ALA A 144 8.75 -11.70 -2.94
N ILE A 145 8.95 -10.84 -3.90
CA ILE A 145 9.27 -11.24 -5.27
C ILE A 145 10.78 -11.35 -5.41
N VAL A 146 11.28 -12.57 -5.48
CA VAL A 146 12.72 -12.86 -5.52
C VAL A 146 13.01 -13.86 -6.63
N GLY A 147 13.90 -13.53 -7.54
CA GLY A 147 14.29 -14.43 -8.62
C GLY A 147 14.89 -13.74 -9.83
N ASP A 148 14.85 -14.42 -10.96
CA ASP A 148 15.27 -13.91 -12.25
C ASP A 148 14.21 -12.96 -12.87
N GLU A 149 14.51 -12.37 -14.02
CA GLU A 149 13.63 -11.44 -14.73
C GLU A 149 12.26 -12.07 -15.08
N ASN A 150 12.24 -13.34 -15.46
CA ASN A 150 11.00 -14.02 -15.83
C ASN A 150 10.11 -14.22 -14.60
N THR A 151 10.71 -14.58 -13.48
CA THR A 151 10.03 -14.69 -12.18
C THR A 151 9.44 -13.36 -11.75
N LEU A 152 10.22 -12.28 -11.81
CA LEU A 152 9.76 -10.95 -11.43
C LEU A 152 8.60 -10.47 -12.32
N ARG A 153 8.70 -10.64 -13.66
CA ARG A 153 7.61 -10.30 -14.60
C ARG A 153 6.34 -11.10 -14.29
N GLY A 154 6.48 -12.39 -14.08
CA GLY A 154 5.35 -13.27 -13.79
C GLY A 154 4.63 -12.91 -12.49
N GLU A 155 5.38 -12.61 -11.43
CA GLU A 155 4.81 -12.22 -10.15
C GLU A 155 4.16 -10.81 -10.21
N ILE A 156 4.80 -9.82 -10.85
CA ILE A 156 4.18 -8.50 -11.05
C ILE A 156 2.87 -8.62 -11.85
N LYS A 157 2.85 -9.47 -12.89
CA LYS A 157 1.62 -9.74 -13.65
C LYS A 157 0.51 -10.34 -12.79
N ARG A 158 0.84 -11.20 -11.82
CA ARG A 158 -0.14 -11.74 -10.87
C ARG A 158 -0.77 -10.65 -10.00
N PHE A 159 -0.02 -9.62 -9.61
CA PHE A 159 -0.56 -8.45 -8.90
C PHE A 159 -1.50 -7.63 -9.80
N GLU A 160 -1.12 -7.39 -11.04
CA GLU A 160 -1.98 -6.73 -12.03
C GLU A 160 -3.30 -7.50 -12.21
N ASP A 161 -3.24 -8.82 -12.44
CA ASP A 161 -4.40 -9.69 -12.58
C ASP A 161 -5.28 -9.75 -11.31
N ALA A 162 -4.70 -9.47 -10.15
CA ALA A 162 -5.39 -9.36 -8.86
C ALA A 162 -6.06 -7.99 -8.62
N GLY A 163 -5.95 -7.05 -9.56
CA GLY A 163 -6.57 -5.74 -9.52
C GLY A 163 -5.68 -4.61 -8.98
N VAL A 164 -4.37 -4.84 -8.84
CA VAL A 164 -3.41 -3.76 -8.50
C VAL A 164 -3.28 -2.83 -9.71
N THR A 165 -3.48 -1.54 -9.49
CA THR A 165 -3.35 -0.50 -10.53
C THR A 165 -1.94 0.09 -10.57
N ASP A 166 -1.30 0.17 -9.42
CA ASP A 166 0.03 0.76 -9.22
C ASP A 166 0.90 -0.17 -8.37
N PHE A 167 2.02 -0.59 -8.92
CA PHE A 167 2.91 -1.49 -8.20
C PHE A 167 4.05 -0.72 -7.52
N ASN A 168 4.08 -0.77 -6.19
CA ASN A 168 5.14 -0.19 -5.37
C ASN A 168 6.25 -1.21 -5.12
N ALA A 169 7.27 -1.20 -5.96
CA ALA A 169 8.43 -2.08 -5.85
C ALA A 169 9.36 -1.62 -4.72
N ALA A 170 9.31 -2.27 -3.56
CA ALA A 170 10.28 -2.03 -2.48
C ALA A 170 11.55 -2.85 -2.74
N ILE A 171 12.51 -2.28 -3.46
CA ILE A 171 13.75 -2.96 -3.82
C ILE A 171 14.58 -3.23 -2.56
N VAL A 172 14.96 -4.48 -2.34
CA VAL A 172 15.82 -4.90 -1.23
C VAL A 172 17.23 -5.20 -1.72
N ALA A 173 18.22 -4.50 -1.20
CA ALA A 173 19.63 -4.74 -1.52
C ALA A 173 20.15 -5.94 -0.69
N THR A 174 20.06 -7.14 -1.24
CA THR A 174 20.48 -8.38 -0.57
C THR A 174 21.92 -8.79 -0.87
N GLU A 175 22.56 -8.16 -1.85
CA GLU A 175 23.94 -8.35 -2.27
C GLU A 175 24.41 -7.13 -3.07
N ASP A 176 25.71 -7.04 -3.34
CA ASP A 176 26.30 -5.94 -4.11
C ASP A 176 25.68 -5.84 -5.52
N GLY A 177 25.25 -4.65 -5.90
CA GLY A 177 24.63 -4.35 -7.20
C GLY A 177 23.21 -4.88 -7.39
N ALA A 178 22.61 -5.51 -6.36
CA ALA A 178 21.22 -6.03 -6.48
C ALA A 178 20.20 -4.91 -6.64
N PHE A 179 20.40 -3.79 -5.98
CA PHE A 179 19.50 -2.63 -6.08
C PHE A 179 19.51 -2.05 -7.50
N GLU A 180 20.69 -1.78 -8.04
CA GLU A 180 20.88 -1.18 -9.37
C GLU A 180 20.32 -2.10 -10.46
N ARG A 181 20.63 -3.40 -10.43
CA ARG A 181 20.09 -4.39 -11.38
C ARG A 181 18.56 -4.47 -11.34
N THR A 182 18.00 -4.47 -10.13
CA THR A 182 16.54 -4.54 -9.96
C THR A 182 15.88 -3.26 -10.47
N LEU A 183 16.46 -2.09 -10.16
CA LEU A 183 15.95 -0.80 -10.62
C LEU A 183 16.01 -0.68 -12.16
N GLU A 184 17.14 -1.09 -12.77
CA GLU A 184 17.32 -1.09 -14.23
C GLU A 184 16.29 -2.00 -14.90
N PHE A 185 16.10 -3.21 -14.38
CA PHE A 185 15.11 -4.15 -14.87
C PHE A 185 13.69 -3.57 -14.78
N LEU A 186 13.28 -3.06 -13.63
CA LEU A 186 11.95 -2.47 -13.43
C LEU A 186 11.72 -1.26 -14.33
N SER A 187 12.73 -0.44 -14.55
CA SER A 187 12.68 0.72 -15.46
C SER A 187 12.54 0.32 -16.93
N SER A 188 12.92 -0.89 -17.28
CA SER A 188 12.78 -1.45 -18.64
C SER A 188 11.39 -2.03 -18.91
N MET A 189 10.60 -2.26 -17.88
CA MET A 189 9.22 -2.76 -17.99
C MET A 189 8.31 -1.61 -18.45
N LYS A 190 7.72 -1.78 -19.63
CA LYS A 190 6.77 -0.83 -20.22
C LYS A 190 5.37 -1.40 -20.17
#